data_6b332826d3e5307a308328901656bfa1
#
_entry.id   6b332826d3e5307a308328901656bfa1
#
_cell.length_a   1.000
_cell.length_b   1.000
_cell.length_c   1.000
_cell.angle_alpha   90.00
_cell.angle_beta   90.00
_cell.angle_gamma   90.00
#
_symmetry.space_group_name_H-M   'P 1'
#
loop_
_entity.id
_entity.type
_entity.pdbx_description
1 polymer ?
#
loop_
_entity_poly.entity_id
_entity_poly.type
_entity_poly.pdbx_seq_one_letter_code
_entity_poly.pdbx_strand_id
1 'polypeptide(L)'
;MKTKLFTLLAVLMVLSLALAACQPQAPQVQEVIKTVIVEVEGTPQVVVVTPEPVQEPAGPKTLRLNMGPGDIPTLDPALSTDTSSVQIVEETTVGLTRQNEETTDLEPGMATSWEVVNNEDGTQTVTFKLRDDVYWVRYDGNEVVQVTDCEGNPRKVTAMDFEYGILRTLAPATASDYAYVLAFAIKGAAEYNAGENEDPESVAVQALDETTLEITFVDQAVYNLNIAGMWVAHAQPKWLIEGDDCTEARGDRWTETGFFQGYGPYTLKEWVHDSYITLVKNPFWVGTDSVPEAKIEEITWTMLDEAPAFAEYEAGNLDVAGVPLADIDRVKADPTLSAELKIAPVLCTYYYGFNTKAPVVDDVRVRRALSMAIDRQSLIDNVLKGEQEPAQWFSRPGLAGAPTIETHPDLGVKYDPEKAKAELQSYLDEKGLTADQLDLTLMFNTSSGHQKIAEAIQQMWKDVLGVEVKLVNQEWKVYLETIKGADTPQIWRLGWCQDYPDANNFIREVFYPGGSSNPNTDGSVGGVSWNNDTFNQLVLDAAKETDPEKRVEMYAQAEQILVYEDAVMAPIYWYTRVSVTKPYVQRTFSVLGGLEHIEKWDITQ
;
A
#
# COMPACT_ATOMS: atom_id res chain seq x y z
N MET A 1 -53.61 13.03 38.61
CA MET A 1 -52.35 12.30 38.34
C MET A 1 -52.55 10.83 37.99
N LYS A 2 -53.55 10.14 38.47
CA LYS A 2 -53.77 8.69 38.20
C LYS A 2 -54.20 8.40 36.74
N THR A 3 -54.95 9.27 36.10
CA THR A 3 -55.48 9.05 34.71
C THR A 3 -54.38 9.17 33.62
N LYS A 4 -53.38 10.04 33.81
CA LYS A 4 -52.24 10.21 32.85
C LYS A 4 -51.24 9.02 32.92
N LEU A 5 -51.15 8.33 34.06
CA LEU A 5 -50.30 7.15 34.23
C LEU A 5 -50.91 5.92 33.51
N PHE A 6 -52.23 5.76 33.54
CA PHE A 6 -52.92 4.68 32.82
C PHE A 6 -52.85 4.84 31.28
N THR A 7 -52.91 6.08 30.77
CA THR A 7 -52.79 6.35 29.32
C THR A 7 -51.35 6.07 28.84
N LEU A 8 -50.32 6.39 29.65
CA LEU A 8 -48.92 6.10 29.31
C LEU A 8 -48.61 4.60 29.31
N LEU A 9 -49.19 3.85 30.26
CA LEU A 9 -49.04 2.37 30.30
C LEU A 9 -49.79 1.67 29.14
N ALA A 10 -50.97 2.19 28.74
CA ALA A 10 -51.72 1.65 27.61
C ALA A 10 -50.98 1.91 26.26
N VAL A 11 -50.34 3.09 26.08
CA VAL A 11 -49.52 3.40 24.89
C VAL A 11 -48.26 2.56 24.85
N LEU A 12 -47.59 2.34 25.96
CA LEU A 12 -46.41 1.43 26.05
C LEU A 12 -46.77 -0.02 25.74
N MET A 13 -47.95 -0.51 26.18
CA MET A 13 -48.41 -1.87 25.90
C MET A 13 -48.80 -2.07 24.44
N VAL A 14 -49.35 -1.06 23.76
CA VAL A 14 -49.65 -1.08 22.31
C VAL A 14 -48.38 -0.98 21.49
N LEU A 15 -47.37 -0.19 21.89
CA LEU A 15 -46.07 -0.17 21.24
C LEU A 15 -45.31 -1.48 21.38
N SER A 16 -45.35 -2.15 22.53
CA SER A 16 -44.70 -3.45 22.71
C SER A 16 -45.35 -4.57 21.89
N LEU A 17 -46.67 -4.51 21.64
CA LEU A 17 -47.39 -5.43 20.76
C LEU A 17 -47.11 -5.18 19.27
N ALA A 18 -46.85 -3.91 18.85
CA ALA A 18 -46.48 -3.59 17.50
C ALA A 18 -45.03 -4.02 17.15
N LEU A 19 -44.11 -4.00 18.11
CA LEU A 19 -42.73 -4.48 17.94
C LEU A 19 -42.62 -6.01 17.87
N ALA A 20 -43.57 -6.75 18.46
CA ALA A 20 -43.62 -8.22 18.36
C ALA A 20 -44.15 -8.72 17.00
N ALA A 21 -44.77 -7.87 16.18
CA ALA A 21 -45.32 -8.23 14.86
C ALA A 21 -44.32 -8.13 13.71
N CYS A 22 -43.10 -7.62 13.95
CA CYS A 22 -42.05 -7.47 12.94
C CYS A 22 -40.83 -8.38 13.20
N GLN A 23 -41.02 -9.57 13.74
CA GLN A 23 -39.98 -10.59 13.64
C GLN A 23 -40.03 -11.22 12.24
N PRO A 24 -38.93 -11.30 11.49
CA PRO A 24 -38.90 -12.05 10.27
C PRO A 24 -39.25 -13.50 10.59
N GLN A 25 -40.32 -14.01 9.98
CA GLN A 25 -40.67 -15.41 10.04
C GLN A 25 -39.53 -16.22 9.45
N ALA A 26 -38.93 -17.12 10.19
CA ALA A 26 -38.01 -18.09 9.63
C ALA A 26 -38.67 -18.76 8.41
N PRO A 27 -37.94 -18.92 7.30
CA PRO A 27 -38.47 -19.54 6.10
C PRO A 27 -39.01 -20.91 6.44
N GLN A 28 -40.31 -21.15 6.19
CA GLN A 28 -40.89 -22.46 6.30
C GLN A 28 -40.38 -23.29 5.13
N VAL A 29 -39.54 -24.29 5.43
CA VAL A 29 -39.14 -25.30 4.47
C VAL A 29 -40.40 -26.07 4.07
N GLN A 30 -40.91 -25.85 2.87
CA GLN A 30 -41.90 -26.71 2.26
C GLN A 30 -41.20 -27.98 1.79
N GLU A 31 -41.32 -29.06 2.57
CA GLU A 31 -40.94 -30.39 2.10
C GLU A 31 -41.84 -30.80 0.92
N VAL A 32 -41.33 -30.72 -0.28
CA VAL A 32 -41.99 -31.26 -1.46
C VAL A 32 -41.66 -32.76 -1.55
N ILE A 33 -42.50 -33.59 -0.95
CA ILE A 33 -42.37 -35.05 -1.02
C ILE A 33 -42.73 -35.47 -2.46
N LYS A 34 -41.71 -35.83 -3.28
CA LYS A 34 -41.93 -36.49 -4.57
C LYS A 34 -42.02 -37.99 -4.37
N THR A 35 -43.18 -38.53 -4.65
CA THR A 35 -43.43 -39.99 -4.63
C THR A 35 -43.16 -40.56 -6.03
N VAL A 36 -42.17 -41.42 -6.16
CA VAL A 36 -41.91 -42.16 -7.41
C VAL A 36 -42.38 -43.61 -7.22
N ILE A 37 -43.20 -44.08 -8.15
CA ILE A 37 -43.64 -45.50 -8.15
C ILE A 37 -42.62 -46.25 -9.01
N VAL A 38 -41.91 -47.20 -8.38
CA VAL A 38 -40.96 -48.09 -9.07
C VAL A 38 -41.53 -49.50 -9.08
N GLU A 39 -41.64 -50.12 -10.26
CA GLU A 39 -42.03 -51.52 -10.39
C GLU A 39 -40.80 -52.41 -10.14
N VAL A 40 -40.83 -53.18 -9.06
CA VAL A 40 -39.83 -54.23 -8.79
C VAL A 40 -40.54 -55.56 -8.79
N GLU A 41 -40.15 -56.47 -9.67
CA GLU A 41 -40.72 -57.82 -9.85
C GLU A 41 -42.25 -57.88 -10.00
N GLY A 42 -42.83 -56.90 -10.75
CA GLY A 42 -44.24 -56.92 -11.10
C GLY A 42 -45.20 -56.44 -9.97
N THR A 43 -44.68 -55.90 -8.89
CA THR A 43 -45.47 -55.31 -7.81
C THR A 43 -45.08 -53.84 -7.65
N PRO A 44 -46.02 -52.87 -7.78
CA PRO A 44 -45.69 -51.47 -7.58
C PRO A 44 -45.35 -51.19 -6.12
N GLN A 45 -44.15 -50.70 -5.85
CA GLN A 45 -43.73 -50.21 -4.52
C GLN A 45 -43.59 -48.67 -4.55
N VAL A 46 -44.14 -48.04 -3.51
CA VAL A 46 -43.99 -46.58 -3.31
C VAL A 46 -42.67 -46.36 -2.58
N VAL A 47 -41.68 -45.84 -3.27
CA VAL A 47 -40.43 -45.37 -2.66
C VAL A 47 -40.56 -43.89 -2.41
N VAL A 48 -40.54 -43.50 -1.14
CA VAL A 48 -40.43 -42.09 -0.75
C VAL A 48 -38.99 -41.67 -0.98
N VAL A 49 -38.73 -40.93 -2.04
CA VAL A 49 -37.42 -40.26 -2.27
C VAL A 49 -37.48 -38.95 -1.52
N THR A 50 -36.76 -38.85 -0.42
CA THR A 50 -36.47 -37.55 0.18
C THR A 50 -35.63 -36.77 -0.83
N PRO A 51 -36.08 -35.65 -1.35
CA PRO A 51 -35.22 -34.84 -2.21
C PRO A 51 -33.97 -34.50 -1.40
N GLU A 52 -32.79 -34.61 -2.05
CA GLU A 52 -31.61 -33.94 -1.50
C GLU A 52 -32.01 -32.46 -1.24
N PRO A 53 -31.60 -31.91 -0.09
CA PRO A 53 -31.87 -30.49 0.17
C PRO A 53 -31.40 -29.71 -1.04
N VAL A 54 -32.33 -29.00 -1.68
CA VAL A 54 -31.95 -28.01 -2.70
C VAL A 54 -31.13 -27.01 -1.93
N GLN A 55 -29.82 -27.03 -2.11
CA GLN A 55 -28.94 -25.97 -1.65
C GLN A 55 -29.51 -24.70 -2.29
N GLU A 56 -30.04 -23.81 -1.46
CA GLU A 56 -30.32 -22.44 -1.95
C GLU A 56 -29.03 -21.93 -2.60
N PRO A 57 -29.12 -21.24 -3.74
CA PRO A 57 -27.92 -20.63 -4.33
C PRO A 57 -27.23 -19.83 -3.23
N ALA A 58 -26.01 -20.19 -2.94
CA ALA A 58 -25.22 -19.43 -1.98
C ALA A 58 -25.29 -17.96 -2.37
N GLY A 59 -25.56 -17.07 -1.41
CA GLY A 59 -25.57 -15.62 -1.64
C GLY A 59 -24.25 -15.16 -2.24
N PRO A 60 -24.17 -13.92 -2.75
CA PRO A 60 -22.93 -13.39 -3.34
C PRO A 60 -21.79 -13.49 -2.30
N LYS A 61 -20.62 -13.95 -2.74
CA LYS A 61 -19.41 -13.97 -1.91
C LYS A 61 -18.95 -12.54 -1.67
N THR A 62 -19.07 -12.07 -0.44
CA THR A 62 -18.62 -10.73 -0.04
C THR A 62 -17.48 -10.84 0.95
N LEU A 63 -16.45 -9.99 0.78
CA LEU A 63 -15.28 -9.88 1.65
C LEU A 63 -15.29 -8.52 2.36
N ARG A 64 -15.09 -8.53 3.68
CA ARG A 64 -15.14 -7.33 4.51
C ARG A 64 -13.79 -7.14 5.21
N LEU A 65 -13.14 -6.06 4.87
CA LEU A 65 -11.78 -5.71 5.27
C LEU A 65 -11.75 -4.36 5.98
N ASN A 66 -10.59 -3.96 6.47
CA ASN A 66 -10.32 -2.64 6.99
C ASN A 66 -9.04 -2.06 6.36
N MET A 67 -9.09 -0.80 5.93
CA MET A 67 -7.95 -0.10 5.33
C MET A 67 -7.08 0.62 6.37
N GLY A 68 -7.61 0.86 7.57
CA GLY A 68 -6.99 1.69 8.60
C GLY A 68 -7.71 3.02 8.78
N PRO A 69 -7.31 3.86 9.76
CA PRO A 69 -7.95 5.14 10.01
C PRO A 69 -7.52 6.17 8.96
N GLY A 70 -8.47 6.97 8.50
CA GLY A 70 -8.28 8.01 7.50
C GLY A 70 -8.78 7.62 6.12
N ASP A 71 -9.08 8.64 5.31
CA ASP A 71 -9.54 8.43 3.93
C ASP A 71 -8.37 7.96 3.03
N ILE A 72 -8.71 7.31 1.92
CA ILE A 72 -7.77 7.01 0.86
C ILE A 72 -7.44 8.34 0.14
N PRO A 73 -6.15 8.70 0.00
CA PRO A 73 -5.79 9.98 -0.60
C PRO A 73 -6.29 10.18 -2.03
N THR A 74 -6.19 9.14 -2.87
CA THR A 74 -6.62 9.18 -4.27
C THR A 74 -6.72 7.78 -4.86
N LEU A 75 -7.49 7.61 -5.93
CA LEU A 75 -7.50 6.40 -6.77
C LEU A 75 -6.89 6.67 -8.16
N ASP A 76 -6.30 7.83 -8.38
CA ASP A 76 -5.61 8.17 -9.62
C ASP A 76 -4.22 7.53 -9.62
N PRO A 77 -3.91 6.63 -10.55
CA PRO A 77 -2.60 5.97 -10.62
C PRO A 77 -1.42 6.95 -10.68
N ALA A 78 -1.59 8.08 -11.40
CA ALA A 78 -0.55 9.10 -11.52
C ALA A 78 -0.28 9.86 -10.21
N LEU A 79 -1.24 9.90 -9.27
CA LEU A 79 -1.16 10.68 -8.03
C LEU A 79 -1.03 9.81 -6.77
N SER A 80 -1.17 8.50 -6.90
CA SER A 80 -1.11 7.56 -5.76
C SER A 80 0.32 7.40 -5.25
N THR A 81 0.51 7.63 -3.94
CA THR A 81 1.84 7.61 -3.29
C THR A 81 1.88 6.75 -2.04
N ASP A 82 0.80 6.08 -1.70
CA ASP A 82 0.63 5.34 -0.45
C ASP A 82 -0.02 3.98 -0.66
N THR A 83 0.19 3.06 0.28
CA THR A 83 -0.25 1.67 0.17
C THR A 83 -1.77 1.50 0.13
N SER A 84 -2.55 2.43 0.72
CA SER A 84 -4.02 2.35 0.71
C SER A 84 -4.57 2.68 -0.67
N SER A 85 -4.06 3.76 -1.30
CA SER A 85 -4.39 4.15 -2.67
C SER A 85 -3.99 3.04 -3.65
N VAL A 86 -2.74 2.56 -3.54
CA VAL A 86 -2.18 1.57 -4.47
C VAL A 86 -2.92 0.24 -4.40
N GLN A 87 -3.35 -0.21 -3.20
CA GLN A 87 -4.17 -1.43 -3.06
C GLN A 87 -5.43 -1.39 -3.95
N ILE A 88 -6.12 -0.25 -3.99
CA ILE A 88 -7.35 -0.11 -4.79
C ILE A 88 -7.01 0.03 -6.29
N VAL A 89 -5.95 0.77 -6.61
CA VAL A 89 -5.47 0.90 -8.00
C VAL A 89 -5.12 -0.47 -8.59
N GLU A 90 -4.36 -1.29 -7.86
CA GLU A 90 -3.92 -2.62 -8.30
C GLU A 90 -5.07 -3.65 -8.45
N GLU A 91 -6.20 -3.47 -7.76
CA GLU A 91 -7.40 -4.30 -7.95
C GLU A 91 -8.25 -3.83 -9.14
N THR A 92 -8.18 -2.54 -9.47
CA THR A 92 -9.05 -1.92 -10.49
C THR A 92 -8.35 -1.67 -11.82
N THR A 93 -7.03 -1.79 -11.86
CA THR A 93 -6.17 -1.71 -13.05
C THR A 93 -5.07 -2.77 -12.96
N VAL A 94 -4.40 -3.05 -14.07
CA VAL A 94 -3.30 -4.04 -14.12
C VAL A 94 -2.13 -3.45 -14.91
N GLY A 95 -0.92 -3.53 -14.36
CA GLY A 95 0.30 -3.06 -15.00
C GLY A 95 0.73 -3.89 -16.21
N LEU A 96 1.77 -3.44 -16.91
CA LEU A 96 2.39 -4.23 -18.00
C LEU A 96 2.91 -5.57 -17.46
N THR A 97 3.59 -5.54 -16.34
CA THR A 97 4.01 -6.71 -15.56
C THR A 97 3.38 -6.66 -14.17
N ARG A 98 3.46 -7.74 -13.41
CA ARG A 98 2.96 -7.85 -12.04
C ARG A 98 3.97 -8.59 -11.18
N GLN A 99 4.04 -8.29 -9.91
CA GLN A 99 4.82 -9.06 -8.95
C GLN A 99 3.96 -10.16 -8.35
N ASN A 100 4.52 -11.36 -8.22
CA ASN A 100 3.91 -12.39 -7.38
C ASN A 100 3.95 -11.94 -5.92
N GLU A 101 2.82 -11.90 -5.25
CA GLU A 101 2.71 -11.34 -3.91
C GLU A 101 3.40 -12.16 -2.81
N GLU A 102 3.68 -13.44 -3.05
CA GLU A 102 4.34 -14.32 -2.06
C GLU A 102 5.83 -14.49 -2.32
N THR A 103 6.27 -14.45 -3.61
CA THR A 103 7.66 -14.73 -4.01
C THR A 103 8.41 -13.52 -4.54
N THR A 104 7.70 -12.44 -4.89
CA THR A 104 8.19 -11.24 -5.60
C THR A 104 8.65 -11.47 -7.04
N ASP A 105 8.47 -12.68 -7.57
CA ASP A 105 8.81 -12.99 -8.96
C ASP A 105 8.00 -12.10 -9.92
N LEU A 106 8.65 -11.70 -11.01
CA LEU A 106 8.01 -10.93 -12.06
C LEU A 106 7.11 -11.83 -12.91
N GLU A 107 5.85 -11.46 -13.05
CA GLU A 107 4.83 -12.18 -13.80
C GLU A 107 4.23 -11.30 -14.92
N PRO A 108 3.64 -11.89 -15.99
CA PRO A 108 2.85 -11.16 -16.96
C PRO A 108 1.65 -10.45 -16.32
N GLY A 109 1.39 -9.19 -16.71
CA GLY A 109 0.17 -8.45 -16.40
C GLY A 109 -0.66 -8.22 -17.67
N MET A 110 -0.74 -6.97 -18.15
CA MET A 110 -1.30 -6.65 -19.45
C MET A 110 -0.38 -7.05 -20.60
N ALA A 111 0.94 -7.07 -20.39
CA ALA A 111 1.86 -7.64 -21.38
C ALA A 111 1.87 -9.17 -21.27
N THR A 112 1.66 -9.84 -22.40
CA THR A 112 1.74 -11.31 -22.52
C THR A 112 3.18 -11.79 -22.70
N SER A 113 4.05 -10.90 -23.20
CA SER A 113 5.48 -11.15 -23.40
C SER A 113 6.21 -9.82 -23.62
N TRP A 114 7.54 -9.85 -23.48
CA TRP A 114 8.40 -8.71 -23.77
C TRP A 114 9.74 -9.16 -24.33
N GLU A 115 10.35 -8.28 -25.13
CA GLU A 115 11.71 -8.43 -25.63
C GLU A 115 12.60 -7.34 -25.03
N VAL A 116 13.77 -7.73 -24.51
CA VAL A 116 14.73 -6.81 -23.87
C VAL A 116 15.97 -6.71 -24.75
N VAL A 117 16.33 -5.50 -25.15
CA VAL A 117 17.55 -5.19 -25.91
C VAL A 117 18.44 -4.28 -25.09
N ASN A 118 19.62 -4.76 -24.71
CA ASN A 118 20.66 -3.97 -24.09
C ASN A 118 21.45 -3.25 -25.20
N ASN A 119 21.37 -1.93 -25.24
CA ASN A 119 21.98 -1.09 -26.26
C ASN A 119 23.47 -0.83 -25.98
N GLU A 120 24.25 -0.58 -27.02
CA GLU A 120 25.68 -0.29 -26.89
C GLU A 120 25.97 1.04 -26.13
N ASP A 121 25.01 1.97 -26.10
CA ASP A 121 25.11 3.24 -25.36
C ASP A 121 24.80 3.11 -23.87
N GLY A 122 24.53 1.90 -23.38
CA GLY A 122 24.22 1.62 -21.97
C GLY A 122 22.74 1.72 -21.64
N THR A 123 21.89 2.11 -22.57
CA THR A 123 20.43 2.11 -22.39
C THR A 123 19.85 0.70 -22.59
N GLN A 124 18.59 0.51 -22.17
CA GLN A 124 17.86 -0.74 -22.41
C GLN A 124 16.52 -0.44 -23.05
N THR A 125 16.24 -1.04 -24.21
CA THR A 125 14.92 -0.96 -24.86
C THR A 125 14.11 -2.22 -24.59
N VAL A 126 12.88 -2.04 -24.14
CA VAL A 126 11.93 -3.13 -23.89
C VAL A 126 10.70 -2.94 -24.76
N THR A 127 10.38 -3.95 -25.57
CA THR A 127 9.17 -3.98 -26.40
C THR A 127 8.16 -4.95 -25.78
N PHE A 128 7.05 -4.44 -25.27
CA PHE A 128 5.97 -5.21 -24.66
C PHE A 128 4.91 -5.57 -25.69
N LYS A 129 4.41 -6.82 -25.65
CA LYS A 129 3.25 -7.28 -26.40
C LYS A 129 2.06 -7.42 -25.45
N LEU A 130 1.04 -6.60 -25.66
CA LEU A 130 -0.15 -6.56 -24.83
C LEU A 130 -1.19 -7.57 -25.29
N ARG A 131 -2.02 -8.00 -24.33
CA ARG A 131 -3.28 -8.71 -24.65
C ARG A 131 -4.28 -7.74 -25.28
N ASP A 132 -5.22 -8.27 -26.06
CA ASP A 132 -6.21 -7.49 -26.83
C ASP A 132 -7.67 -7.81 -26.47
N ASP A 133 -7.87 -8.51 -25.34
CA ASP A 133 -9.16 -8.99 -24.88
C ASP A 133 -9.67 -8.27 -23.61
N VAL A 134 -8.99 -7.19 -23.18
CA VAL A 134 -9.34 -6.40 -21.99
C VAL A 134 -10.05 -5.11 -22.39
N TYR A 135 -11.13 -4.79 -21.65
CA TYR A 135 -11.96 -3.63 -21.89
C TYR A 135 -12.04 -2.72 -20.68
N TRP A 136 -12.15 -1.43 -20.92
CA TRP A 136 -12.51 -0.46 -19.90
C TRP A 136 -13.93 -0.70 -19.42
N VAL A 137 -14.12 -0.72 -18.09
CA VAL A 137 -15.41 -0.97 -17.44
C VAL A 137 -15.71 0.10 -16.39
N ARG A 138 -16.98 0.23 -16.05
CA ARG A 138 -17.45 1.07 -14.94
C ARG A 138 -18.68 0.42 -14.29
N TYR A 139 -18.95 0.78 -13.05
CA TYR A 139 -20.24 0.51 -12.42
C TYR A 139 -21.22 1.61 -12.78
N ASP A 140 -22.38 1.27 -13.35
CA ASP A 140 -23.36 2.25 -13.84
C ASP A 140 -24.43 2.65 -12.80
N GLY A 141 -24.28 2.15 -11.56
CA GLY A 141 -25.24 2.30 -10.46
C GLY A 141 -26.12 1.07 -10.26
N ASN A 142 -26.07 0.10 -11.18
CA ASN A 142 -26.83 -1.14 -11.11
C ASN A 142 -25.96 -2.38 -11.39
N GLU A 143 -25.13 -2.33 -12.42
CA GLU A 143 -24.24 -3.41 -12.83
C GLU A 143 -22.94 -2.88 -13.42
N VAL A 144 -21.96 -3.77 -13.61
CA VAL A 144 -20.71 -3.44 -14.31
C VAL A 144 -20.97 -3.51 -15.82
N VAL A 145 -20.62 -2.44 -16.52
CA VAL A 145 -20.79 -2.32 -17.97
C VAL A 145 -19.46 -1.97 -18.64
N GLN A 146 -19.29 -2.38 -19.90
CA GLN A 146 -18.17 -1.92 -20.72
C GLN A 146 -18.36 -0.43 -21.09
N VAL A 147 -17.26 0.31 -21.05
CA VAL A 147 -17.22 1.70 -21.54
C VAL A 147 -17.22 1.69 -23.06
N THR A 148 -18.01 2.58 -23.68
CA THR A 148 -18.09 2.67 -25.14
C THR A 148 -17.45 3.95 -25.68
N ASP A 149 -16.98 3.89 -26.92
CA ASP A 149 -16.55 5.06 -27.69
C ASP A 149 -17.76 5.85 -28.23
N CYS A 150 -17.50 6.91 -29.00
CA CYS A 150 -18.55 7.75 -29.60
C CYS A 150 -19.40 7.05 -30.66
N GLU A 151 -18.97 5.90 -31.16
CA GLU A 151 -19.68 5.07 -32.13
C GLU A 151 -20.46 3.95 -31.44
N GLY A 152 -20.28 3.78 -30.13
CA GLY A 152 -20.95 2.76 -29.32
C GLY A 152 -20.19 1.42 -29.24
N ASN A 153 -18.94 1.35 -29.71
CA ASN A 153 -18.11 0.17 -29.58
C ASN A 153 -17.46 0.11 -28.19
N PRO A 154 -17.30 -1.07 -27.58
CA PRO A 154 -16.55 -1.21 -26.33
C PRO A 154 -15.10 -0.74 -26.48
N ARG A 155 -14.65 0.12 -25.55
CA ARG A 155 -13.25 0.60 -25.49
C ARG A 155 -12.34 -0.50 -24.98
N LYS A 156 -11.40 -0.93 -25.80
CA LYS A 156 -10.30 -1.82 -25.39
C LYS A 156 -9.24 -1.03 -24.68
N VAL A 157 -8.49 -1.70 -23.80
CA VAL A 157 -7.23 -1.19 -23.27
C VAL A 157 -6.14 -1.40 -24.30
N THR A 158 -5.41 -0.34 -24.63
CA THR A 158 -4.41 -0.33 -25.71
C THR A 158 -3.06 0.18 -25.21
N ALA A 159 -2.02 -0.01 -26.02
CA ALA A 159 -0.70 0.55 -25.76
C ALA A 159 -0.70 2.08 -25.68
N MET A 160 -1.61 2.76 -26.41
CA MET A 160 -1.78 4.21 -26.34
C MET A 160 -2.29 4.68 -24.99
N ASP A 161 -3.10 3.88 -24.29
CA ASP A 161 -3.59 4.22 -22.95
C ASP A 161 -2.45 4.13 -21.90
N PHE A 162 -1.51 3.19 -22.08
CA PHE A 162 -0.29 3.10 -21.28
C PHE A 162 0.69 4.25 -21.58
N GLU A 163 0.94 4.54 -22.85
CA GLU A 163 1.76 5.70 -23.26
C GLU A 163 1.20 6.98 -22.66
N TYR A 164 -0.11 7.22 -22.79
CA TYR A 164 -0.77 8.36 -22.19
C TYR A 164 -0.61 8.38 -20.65
N GLY A 165 -0.81 7.24 -19.97
CA GLY A 165 -0.68 7.14 -18.51
C GLY A 165 0.72 7.50 -18.02
N ILE A 166 1.76 6.98 -18.67
CA ILE A 166 3.17 7.27 -18.37
C ILE A 166 3.47 8.76 -18.59
N LEU A 167 3.10 9.29 -19.77
CA LEU A 167 3.34 10.71 -20.10
C LEU A 167 2.57 11.66 -19.18
N ARG A 168 1.33 11.32 -18.81
CA ARG A 168 0.55 12.12 -17.86
C ARG A 168 1.18 12.11 -16.46
N THR A 169 1.65 10.96 -15.98
CA THR A 169 2.37 10.89 -14.68
C THR A 169 3.60 11.78 -14.68
N LEU A 170 4.35 11.82 -15.80
CA LEU A 170 5.56 12.62 -15.96
C LEU A 170 5.28 14.10 -16.22
N ALA A 171 4.08 14.47 -16.70
CA ALA A 171 3.77 15.85 -17.06
C ALA A 171 3.83 16.78 -15.84
N PRO A 172 4.56 17.92 -15.91
CA PRO A 172 4.66 18.87 -14.79
C PRO A 172 3.29 19.36 -14.30
N ALA A 173 2.31 19.46 -15.22
CA ALA A 173 0.95 19.89 -14.89
C ALA A 173 0.17 18.89 -14.01
N THR A 174 0.53 17.61 -14.02
CA THR A 174 -0.06 16.57 -13.15
C THR A 174 0.44 16.70 -11.72
N ALA A 175 1.63 17.27 -11.52
CA ALA A 175 2.26 17.44 -10.22
C ALA A 175 2.32 16.12 -9.40
N SER A 176 2.66 15.03 -10.09
CA SER A 176 2.78 13.72 -9.46
C SER A 176 3.98 13.67 -8.51
N ASP A 177 3.75 13.43 -7.24
CA ASP A 177 4.79 13.24 -6.23
C ASP A 177 5.59 11.94 -6.43
N TYR A 178 5.14 11.06 -7.34
CA TYR A 178 5.79 9.78 -7.65
C TYR A 178 6.36 9.72 -9.07
N ALA A 179 6.28 10.83 -9.82
CA ALA A 179 6.85 10.92 -11.17
C ALA A 179 8.34 10.62 -11.20
N TYR A 180 9.06 10.86 -10.09
CA TYR A 180 10.51 10.64 -10.00
C TYR A 180 10.92 9.20 -10.33
N VAL A 181 10.10 8.18 -10.01
CA VAL A 181 10.40 6.78 -10.31
C VAL A 181 10.55 6.57 -11.83
N LEU A 182 9.60 7.10 -12.61
CA LEU A 182 9.66 7.04 -14.08
C LEU A 182 10.73 8.01 -14.64
N ALA A 183 10.88 9.19 -14.03
CA ALA A 183 11.86 10.19 -14.44
C ALA A 183 13.30 9.68 -14.27
N PHE A 184 13.58 8.90 -13.22
CA PHE A 184 14.90 8.28 -13.02
C PHE A 184 15.16 7.11 -13.96
N ALA A 185 14.12 6.47 -14.47
CA ALA A 185 14.24 5.23 -15.22
C ALA A 185 14.13 5.40 -16.74
N ILE A 186 13.22 6.24 -17.25
CA ILE A 186 12.91 6.34 -18.67
C ILE A 186 13.75 7.46 -19.32
N LYS A 187 14.34 7.17 -20.49
CA LYS A 187 15.17 8.12 -21.25
C LYS A 187 14.33 9.33 -21.69
N GLY A 188 14.82 10.55 -21.38
CA GLY A 188 14.15 11.83 -21.67
C GLY A 188 13.07 12.23 -20.65
N ALA A 189 12.73 11.33 -19.72
CA ALA A 189 11.65 11.59 -18.76
C ALA A 189 12.05 12.62 -17.69
N ALA A 190 13.31 12.68 -17.28
CA ALA A 190 13.78 13.63 -16.27
C ALA A 190 13.63 15.08 -16.75
N GLU A 191 14.08 15.36 -17.97
CA GLU A 191 14.02 16.69 -18.58
C GLU A 191 12.57 17.12 -18.85
N TYR A 192 11.70 16.17 -19.25
CA TYR A 192 10.28 16.43 -19.44
C TYR A 192 9.59 16.72 -18.11
N ASN A 193 9.80 15.91 -17.09
CA ASN A 193 9.19 16.10 -15.76
C ASN A 193 9.66 17.39 -15.07
N ALA A 194 10.93 17.79 -15.27
CA ALA A 194 11.47 19.06 -14.78
C ALA A 194 10.96 20.29 -15.56
N GLY A 195 10.26 20.11 -16.68
CA GLY A 195 9.82 21.19 -17.57
C GLY A 195 10.97 21.83 -18.36
N GLU A 196 12.14 21.19 -18.42
CA GLU A 196 13.28 21.63 -19.23
C GLU A 196 13.07 21.34 -20.72
N ASN A 197 12.29 20.29 -21.00
CA ASN A 197 11.78 19.95 -22.32
C ASN A 197 10.26 19.78 -22.24
N GLU A 198 9.50 20.59 -22.95
CA GLU A 198 8.03 20.56 -22.94
C GLU A 198 7.44 19.56 -23.96
N ASP A 199 8.28 18.94 -24.80
CA ASP A 199 7.85 18.00 -25.83
C ASP A 199 7.69 16.57 -25.26
N PRO A 200 6.46 16.03 -25.11
CA PRO A 200 6.26 14.67 -24.63
C PRO A 200 6.87 13.60 -25.55
N GLU A 201 7.06 13.89 -26.86
CA GLU A 201 7.71 12.96 -27.78
C GLU A 201 9.21 12.77 -27.51
N SER A 202 9.80 13.61 -26.62
CA SER A 202 11.17 13.44 -26.14
C SER A 202 11.34 12.31 -25.13
N VAL A 203 10.26 11.88 -24.49
CA VAL A 203 10.25 10.74 -23.57
C VAL A 203 10.23 9.46 -24.40
N ALA A 204 11.16 8.57 -24.12
CA ALA A 204 11.29 7.32 -24.88
C ALA A 204 10.27 6.25 -24.45
N VAL A 205 8.99 6.58 -24.60
CA VAL A 205 7.85 5.68 -24.51
C VAL A 205 7.01 5.87 -25.75
N GLN A 206 6.64 4.78 -26.45
CA GLN A 206 5.89 4.86 -27.69
C GLN A 206 5.00 3.63 -27.90
N ALA A 207 3.72 3.85 -28.17
CA ALA A 207 2.81 2.85 -28.70
C ALA A 207 3.08 2.70 -30.21
N LEU A 208 3.62 1.55 -30.61
CA LEU A 208 3.90 1.23 -32.02
C LEU A 208 2.64 0.82 -32.77
N ASP A 209 1.70 0.21 -32.06
CA ASP A 209 0.35 -0.17 -32.49
C ASP A 209 -0.54 -0.36 -31.24
N GLU A 210 -1.81 -0.77 -31.40
CA GLU A 210 -2.75 -0.98 -30.29
C GLU A 210 -2.26 -1.99 -29.22
N THR A 211 -1.38 -2.92 -29.59
CA THR A 211 -0.92 -4.02 -28.73
C THR A 211 0.59 -4.04 -28.51
N THR A 212 1.30 -3.02 -28.95
CA THR A 212 2.77 -2.99 -28.85
C THR A 212 3.22 -1.67 -28.24
N LEU A 213 3.85 -1.73 -27.06
CA LEU A 213 4.46 -0.59 -26.39
C LEU A 213 5.97 -0.78 -26.32
N GLU A 214 6.72 0.27 -26.67
CA GLU A 214 8.18 0.30 -26.54
C GLU A 214 8.59 1.34 -25.51
N ILE A 215 9.49 0.95 -24.59
CA ILE A 215 10.07 1.84 -23.57
C ILE A 215 11.59 1.72 -23.61
N THR A 216 12.31 2.85 -23.66
CA THR A 216 13.77 2.86 -23.52
C THR A 216 14.16 3.43 -22.16
N PHE A 217 14.83 2.60 -21.35
CA PHE A 217 15.35 2.94 -20.03
C PHE A 217 16.77 3.52 -20.13
N VAL A 218 17.12 4.42 -19.21
CA VAL A 218 18.43 5.09 -19.18
C VAL A 218 19.58 4.14 -18.86
N ASP A 219 19.31 3.06 -18.11
CA ASP A 219 20.28 2.07 -17.66
C ASP A 219 19.78 0.65 -17.91
N GLN A 220 20.69 -0.34 -17.93
CA GLN A 220 20.38 -1.77 -18.09
C GLN A 220 20.07 -2.41 -16.73
N ALA A 221 19.23 -1.75 -15.91
CA ALA A 221 18.91 -2.20 -14.58
C ALA A 221 17.97 -3.42 -14.59
N VAL A 222 18.20 -4.34 -13.65
CA VAL A 222 17.43 -5.61 -13.54
C VAL A 222 15.97 -5.39 -13.14
N TYR A 223 15.65 -4.25 -12.55
CA TYR A 223 14.32 -3.88 -12.06
C TYR A 223 13.49 -3.04 -13.05
N ASN A 224 14.00 -2.73 -14.26
CA ASN A 224 13.27 -1.91 -15.24
C ASN A 224 11.89 -2.48 -15.59
N LEU A 225 11.78 -3.81 -15.70
CA LEU A 225 10.51 -4.49 -15.95
C LEU A 225 9.52 -4.33 -14.79
N ASN A 226 10.01 -4.28 -13.56
CA ASN A 226 9.15 -4.01 -12.40
C ASN A 226 8.64 -2.56 -12.43
N ILE A 227 9.52 -1.58 -12.73
CA ILE A 227 9.12 -0.17 -12.86
C ILE A 227 8.05 0.01 -13.94
N ALA A 228 8.18 -0.68 -15.08
CA ALA A 228 7.18 -0.66 -16.14
C ALA A 228 5.81 -1.24 -15.71
N GLY A 229 5.79 -2.09 -14.69
CA GLY A 229 4.59 -2.67 -14.12
C GLY A 229 3.97 -1.91 -12.97
N MET A 230 4.64 -0.88 -12.41
CA MET A 230 4.12 -0.09 -11.28
C MET A 230 2.88 0.71 -11.66
N TRP A 231 2.03 0.97 -10.69
CA TRP A 231 0.77 1.71 -10.86
C TRP A 231 0.93 3.07 -11.56
N VAL A 232 2.03 3.78 -11.32
CA VAL A 232 2.35 5.08 -11.97
C VAL A 232 2.55 4.98 -13.48
N ALA A 233 2.74 3.77 -14.00
CA ALA A 233 2.86 3.44 -15.43
C ALA A 233 1.59 2.77 -15.99
N HIS A 234 0.51 2.65 -15.22
CA HIS A 234 -0.73 2.03 -15.68
C HIS A 234 -1.45 2.86 -16.75
N ALA A 235 -2.23 2.18 -17.57
CA ALA A 235 -3.11 2.81 -18.54
C ALA A 235 -4.14 3.73 -17.86
N GLN A 236 -4.42 4.87 -18.47
CA GLN A 236 -5.35 5.87 -17.93
C GLN A 236 -6.37 6.32 -19.00
N PRO A 237 -7.64 6.58 -18.61
CA PRO A 237 -8.72 6.87 -19.55
C PRO A 237 -8.70 8.33 -20.03
N LYS A 238 -7.88 8.63 -21.04
CA LYS A 238 -7.70 9.99 -21.57
C LYS A 238 -9.02 10.69 -21.88
N TRP A 239 -9.96 9.99 -22.53
CA TRP A 239 -11.28 10.53 -22.88
C TRP A 239 -12.11 10.95 -21.67
N LEU A 240 -11.90 10.33 -20.50
CA LEU A 240 -12.60 10.69 -19.27
C LEU A 240 -11.90 11.83 -18.54
N ILE A 241 -10.57 11.84 -18.54
CA ILE A 241 -9.75 12.87 -17.87
C ILE A 241 -9.84 14.19 -18.62
N GLU A 242 -9.55 14.17 -19.93
CA GLU A 242 -9.47 15.36 -20.78
C GLU A 242 -10.75 15.65 -21.57
N GLY A 243 -11.62 14.63 -21.72
CA GLY A 243 -12.81 14.68 -22.56
C GLY A 243 -12.54 14.27 -24.01
N ASP A 244 -13.60 13.90 -24.72
CA ASP A 244 -13.62 13.67 -26.16
C ASP A 244 -14.95 14.18 -26.76
N ASP A 245 -15.27 13.85 -28.02
CA ASP A 245 -16.47 14.32 -28.73
C ASP A 245 -17.79 13.88 -28.06
N CYS A 246 -17.79 12.85 -27.22
CA CYS A 246 -18.95 12.27 -26.57
C CYS A 246 -18.85 12.14 -25.06
N THR A 247 -17.68 12.35 -24.49
CA THR A 247 -17.41 12.25 -23.05
C THR A 247 -16.97 13.59 -22.50
N GLU A 248 -17.69 14.11 -21.51
CA GLU A 248 -17.31 15.33 -20.82
C GLU A 248 -16.08 15.07 -19.91
N ALA A 249 -15.08 15.93 -19.98
CA ALA A 249 -13.91 15.89 -19.14
C ALA A 249 -14.27 15.91 -17.65
N ARG A 250 -13.65 15.03 -16.86
CA ARG A 250 -13.83 14.97 -15.40
C ARG A 250 -12.64 15.54 -14.62
N GLY A 251 -11.50 15.73 -15.28
CA GLY A 251 -10.27 16.19 -14.62
C GLY A 251 -9.97 15.33 -13.40
N ASP A 252 -9.62 15.95 -12.28
CA ASP A 252 -9.26 15.26 -11.02
C ASP A 252 -10.41 14.43 -10.41
N ARG A 253 -11.64 14.60 -10.89
CA ARG A 253 -12.81 13.87 -10.39
C ARG A 253 -13.10 12.56 -11.12
N TRP A 254 -12.26 12.17 -12.05
CA TRP A 254 -12.50 10.96 -12.84
C TRP A 254 -12.50 9.67 -12.01
N THR A 255 -11.87 9.69 -10.83
CA THR A 255 -11.81 8.56 -9.89
C THR A 255 -12.96 8.49 -8.89
N GLU A 256 -13.87 9.47 -8.89
CA GLU A 256 -14.99 9.52 -7.96
C GLU A 256 -16.09 8.52 -8.31
N THR A 257 -16.89 8.15 -7.28
CA THR A 257 -18.09 7.30 -7.45
C THR A 257 -18.96 7.79 -8.60
N GLY A 258 -19.32 6.86 -9.51
CA GLY A 258 -20.16 7.12 -10.70
C GLY A 258 -19.39 7.62 -11.92
N PHE A 259 -18.12 8.01 -11.79
CA PHE A 259 -17.27 8.39 -12.93
C PHE A 259 -16.16 7.38 -13.19
N PHE A 260 -15.62 6.77 -12.14
CA PHE A 260 -14.48 5.85 -12.21
C PHE A 260 -14.60 4.85 -13.36
N GLN A 261 -13.51 4.67 -14.09
CA GLN A 261 -13.34 3.65 -15.11
C GLN A 261 -12.02 2.90 -14.86
N GLY A 262 -12.09 1.59 -14.83
CA GLY A 262 -10.94 0.69 -14.64
C GLY A 262 -10.98 -0.45 -15.65
N TYR A 263 -10.02 -1.35 -15.53
CA TYR A 263 -9.91 -2.52 -16.42
C TYR A 263 -9.31 -3.75 -15.71
N GLY A 264 -9.24 -3.71 -14.38
CA GLY A 264 -8.74 -4.80 -13.54
C GLY A 264 -9.79 -5.88 -13.24
N PRO A 265 -9.44 -6.83 -12.37
CA PRO A 265 -10.36 -7.88 -11.87
C PRO A 265 -11.60 -7.32 -11.15
N TYR A 266 -11.48 -6.12 -10.58
CA TYR A 266 -12.56 -5.39 -9.90
C TYR A 266 -12.73 -3.99 -10.50
N THR A 267 -13.84 -3.34 -10.16
CA THR A 267 -14.08 -1.92 -10.45
C THR A 267 -14.78 -1.24 -9.29
N LEU A 268 -14.67 0.09 -9.19
CA LEU A 268 -15.26 0.88 -8.12
C LEU A 268 -16.79 0.87 -8.20
N LYS A 269 -17.44 0.41 -7.12
CA LYS A 269 -18.89 0.53 -6.92
C LYS A 269 -19.26 1.80 -6.19
N GLU A 270 -18.63 2.04 -5.05
CA GLU A 270 -18.90 3.17 -4.18
C GLU A 270 -17.69 3.54 -3.34
N TRP A 271 -17.44 4.83 -3.18
CA TRP A 271 -16.48 5.37 -2.24
C TRP A 271 -17.15 6.46 -1.42
N VAL A 272 -17.33 6.18 -0.13
CA VAL A 272 -17.84 7.13 0.86
C VAL A 272 -16.66 7.60 1.69
N HIS A 273 -16.18 8.78 1.37
CA HIS A 273 -15.01 9.38 1.99
C HIS A 273 -15.06 9.30 3.53
N ASP A 274 -13.92 9.05 4.17
CA ASP A 274 -13.77 8.89 5.63
C ASP A 274 -14.60 7.73 6.24
N SER A 275 -15.16 6.83 5.43
CA SER A 275 -16.06 5.77 5.91
C SER A 275 -15.74 4.40 5.34
N TYR A 276 -15.92 4.20 4.03
CA TYR A 276 -15.65 2.93 3.38
C TYR A 276 -15.51 3.07 1.86
N ILE A 277 -14.89 2.06 1.24
CA ILE A 277 -14.84 1.88 -0.20
C ILE A 277 -15.28 0.46 -0.56
N THR A 278 -16.05 0.32 -1.63
CA THR A 278 -16.56 -0.97 -2.12
C THR A 278 -16.19 -1.16 -3.59
N LEU A 279 -15.55 -2.30 -3.87
CA LEU A 279 -15.30 -2.78 -5.22
C LEU A 279 -16.23 -3.94 -5.55
N VAL A 280 -16.57 -4.08 -6.83
CA VAL A 280 -17.31 -5.23 -7.37
C VAL A 280 -16.50 -5.91 -8.45
N LYS A 281 -16.68 -7.23 -8.56
CA LYS A 281 -16.08 -8.07 -9.59
C LYS A 281 -16.36 -7.52 -10.98
N ASN A 282 -15.32 -7.47 -11.82
CA ASN A 282 -15.45 -7.19 -13.24
C ASN A 282 -15.79 -8.49 -14.00
N PRO A 283 -17.02 -8.65 -14.50
CA PRO A 283 -17.42 -9.87 -15.22
C PRO A 283 -16.82 -9.97 -16.62
N PHE A 284 -16.17 -8.89 -17.10
CA PHE A 284 -15.51 -8.85 -18.41
C PHE A 284 -13.99 -9.11 -18.32
N TRP A 285 -13.45 -9.27 -17.10
CA TRP A 285 -12.06 -9.64 -16.93
C TRP A 285 -11.85 -11.12 -17.30
N VAL A 286 -11.04 -11.36 -18.32
CA VAL A 286 -10.59 -12.71 -18.69
C VAL A 286 -9.31 -13.02 -17.93
N GLY A 287 -9.39 -13.92 -16.97
CA GLY A 287 -8.28 -14.29 -16.10
C GLY A 287 -7.06 -14.84 -16.83
N THR A 288 -5.90 -14.68 -16.22
CA THR A 288 -4.63 -15.32 -16.58
C THR A 288 -4.11 -16.12 -15.38
N ASP A 289 -2.98 -16.82 -15.56
CA ASP A 289 -2.36 -17.57 -14.46
C ASP A 289 -1.88 -16.62 -13.34
N SER A 290 -1.37 -15.43 -13.70
CA SER A 290 -0.87 -14.42 -12.75
C SER A 290 -1.98 -13.56 -12.15
N VAL A 291 -3.01 -13.23 -12.93
CA VAL A 291 -4.16 -12.42 -12.53
C VAL A 291 -5.45 -13.17 -12.87
N PRO A 292 -5.89 -14.12 -12.04
CA PRO A 292 -7.05 -14.96 -12.33
C PRO A 292 -8.37 -14.18 -12.30
N GLU A 293 -9.43 -14.81 -12.78
CA GLU A 293 -10.78 -14.29 -12.55
C GLU A 293 -11.08 -14.27 -11.05
N ALA A 294 -11.58 -13.13 -10.56
CA ALA A 294 -11.99 -12.99 -9.17
C ALA A 294 -13.11 -13.97 -8.82
N LYS A 295 -13.05 -14.55 -7.62
CA LYS A 295 -14.07 -15.46 -7.09
C LYS A 295 -15.01 -14.77 -6.09
N ILE A 296 -14.57 -13.66 -5.54
CA ILE A 296 -15.32 -12.81 -4.61
C ILE A 296 -16.09 -11.78 -5.43
N GLU A 297 -17.39 -11.64 -5.19
CA GLU A 297 -18.26 -10.76 -5.96
C GLU A 297 -18.15 -9.29 -5.53
N GLU A 298 -17.91 -9.05 -4.23
CA GLU A 298 -17.86 -7.71 -3.66
C GLU A 298 -16.84 -7.64 -2.52
N ILE A 299 -16.06 -6.58 -2.47
CA ILE A 299 -15.08 -6.32 -1.42
C ILE A 299 -15.38 -4.95 -0.83
N THR A 300 -15.49 -4.87 0.50
CA THR A 300 -15.66 -3.59 1.20
C THR A 300 -14.55 -3.40 2.22
N TRP A 301 -13.86 -2.27 2.17
CA TRP A 301 -12.93 -1.82 3.20
C TRP A 301 -13.55 -0.70 4.01
N THR A 302 -13.60 -0.88 5.32
CA THR A 302 -13.92 0.20 6.28
C THR A 302 -12.67 1.03 6.60
N MET A 303 -12.86 2.25 7.11
CA MET A 303 -11.78 3.16 7.49
C MET A 303 -11.78 3.35 9.01
N LEU A 304 -11.43 2.28 9.74
CA LEU A 304 -11.45 2.23 11.20
C LEU A 304 -10.03 2.15 11.77
N ASP A 305 -9.81 2.76 12.94
CA ASP A 305 -8.58 2.53 13.73
C ASP A 305 -8.53 1.06 14.19
N GLU A 306 -7.34 0.59 14.56
CA GLU A 306 -7.03 -0.82 14.84
C GLU A 306 -7.97 -1.47 15.87
N ALA A 307 -8.25 -0.81 17.01
CA ALA A 307 -9.08 -1.41 18.05
C ALA A 307 -10.57 -1.51 17.68
N PRO A 308 -11.23 -0.50 17.10
CA PRO A 308 -12.56 -0.65 16.53
C PRO A 308 -12.63 -1.72 15.44
N ALA A 309 -11.67 -1.76 14.50
CA ALA A 309 -11.64 -2.76 13.43
C ALA A 309 -11.53 -4.19 14.00
N PHE A 310 -10.69 -4.38 15.01
CA PHE A 310 -10.56 -5.67 15.66
C PHE A 310 -11.83 -6.10 16.42
N ALA A 311 -12.54 -5.16 17.04
CA ALA A 311 -13.84 -5.43 17.66
C ALA A 311 -14.90 -5.84 16.62
N GLU A 312 -14.90 -5.23 15.44
CA GLU A 312 -15.77 -5.62 14.32
C GLU A 312 -15.42 -7.02 13.79
N TYR A 313 -14.12 -7.38 13.76
CA TYR A 313 -13.71 -8.75 13.45
C TYR A 313 -14.23 -9.77 14.47
N GLU A 314 -14.10 -9.51 15.77
CA GLU A 314 -14.61 -10.38 16.83
C GLU A 314 -16.15 -10.50 16.79
N ALA A 315 -16.84 -9.42 16.40
CA ALA A 315 -18.29 -9.39 16.19
C ALA A 315 -18.74 -10.14 14.91
N GLY A 316 -17.81 -10.52 14.01
CA GLY A 316 -18.11 -11.18 12.74
C GLY A 316 -18.50 -10.22 11.63
N ASN A 317 -18.22 -8.92 11.77
CA ASN A 317 -18.49 -7.90 10.77
C ASN A 317 -17.30 -7.63 9.82
N LEU A 318 -16.10 -8.10 10.18
CA LEU A 318 -14.93 -8.16 9.30
C LEU A 318 -14.45 -9.60 9.15
N ASP A 319 -13.85 -9.89 8.00
CA ASP A 319 -13.37 -11.23 7.64
C ASP A 319 -11.86 -11.36 7.83
N VAL A 320 -11.14 -10.24 7.75
CA VAL A 320 -9.71 -10.12 8.05
C VAL A 320 -9.50 -8.82 8.83
N ALA A 321 -8.64 -8.85 9.85
CA ALA A 321 -8.25 -7.65 10.59
C ALA A 321 -6.80 -7.72 11.08
N GLY A 322 -6.15 -6.56 11.18
CA GLY A 322 -4.92 -6.41 11.93
C GLY A 322 -5.18 -6.60 13.44
N VAL A 323 -4.19 -7.14 14.16
CA VAL A 323 -4.28 -7.31 15.61
C VAL A 323 -3.67 -6.08 16.30
N PRO A 324 -4.44 -5.32 17.12
CA PRO A 324 -3.91 -4.20 17.88
C PRO A 324 -2.76 -4.63 18.79
N LEU A 325 -1.75 -3.78 18.97
CA LEU A 325 -0.58 -4.08 19.81
C LEU A 325 -0.95 -4.52 21.23
N ALA A 326 -2.03 -3.97 21.80
CA ALA A 326 -2.50 -4.31 23.14
C ALA A 326 -3.11 -5.73 23.21
N ASP A 327 -3.57 -6.28 22.10
CA ASP A 327 -4.31 -7.54 22.05
C ASP A 327 -3.46 -8.73 21.61
N ILE A 328 -2.23 -8.53 21.14
CA ILE A 328 -1.39 -9.60 20.56
C ILE A 328 -1.21 -10.76 21.56
N ASP A 329 -0.88 -10.47 22.82
CA ASP A 329 -0.72 -11.53 23.85
C ASP A 329 -2.03 -12.28 24.11
N ARG A 330 -3.16 -11.56 24.12
CA ARG A 330 -4.50 -12.16 24.28
C ARG A 330 -4.84 -13.05 23.10
N VAL A 331 -4.59 -12.59 21.88
CA VAL A 331 -4.85 -13.37 20.65
C VAL A 331 -3.97 -14.60 20.59
N LYS A 332 -2.68 -14.50 20.93
CA LYS A 332 -1.77 -15.67 21.01
C LYS A 332 -2.21 -16.71 22.05
N ALA A 333 -2.85 -16.27 23.14
CA ALA A 333 -3.30 -17.14 24.22
C ALA A 333 -4.72 -17.73 24.02
N ASP A 334 -5.57 -17.11 23.21
CA ASP A 334 -6.93 -17.56 22.93
C ASP A 334 -6.93 -18.73 21.91
N PRO A 335 -7.54 -19.89 22.21
CA PRO A 335 -7.49 -21.06 21.33
C PRO A 335 -8.14 -20.86 19.96
N THR A 336 -9.15 -19.99 19.85
CA THR A 336 -9.85 -19.70 18.59
C THR A 336 -9.04 -18.68 17.79
N LEU A 337 -8.72 -17.55 18.40
CA LEU A 337 -8.03 -16.46 17.72
C LEU A 337 -6.59 -16.84 17.31
N SER A 338 -5.91 -17.67 18.12
CA SER A 338 -4.56 -18.15 17.78
C SER A 338 -4.56 -19.09 16.56
N ALA A 339 -5.65 -19.79 16.31
CA ALA A 339 -5.81 -20.60 15.10
C ALA A 339 -6.09 -19.75 13.83
N GLU A 340 -6.65 -18.56 14.01
CA GLU A 340 -6.91 -17.57 12.97
C GLU A 340 -5.72 -16.62 12.74
N LEU A 341 -4.76 -16.57 13.69
CA LEU A 341 -3.62 -15.67 13.69
C LEU A 341 -2.56 -16.10 12.67
N LYS A 342 -2.10 -15.14 11.86
CA LYS A 342 -0.92 -15.27 11.03
C LYS A 342 0.02 -14.10 11.31
N ILE A 343 1.30 -14.43 11.54
CA ILE A 343 2.41 -13.48 11.57
C ILE A 343 3.31 -13.83 10.41
N ALA A 344 3.56 -12.88 9.52
CA ALA A 344 4.36 -13.07 8.33
C ALA A 344 5.27 -11.87 8.07
N PRO A 345 6.51 -12.05 7.60
CA PRO A 345 7.38 -10.94 7.20
C PRO A 345 6.77 -10.20 6.00
N VAL A 346 6.98 -8.88 5.95
CA VAL A 346 6.68 -8.04 4.79
C VAL A 346 7.89 -7.16 4.47
N LEU A 347 8.09 -6.84 3.19
CA LEU A 347 9.27 -6.12 2.71
C LEU A 347 9.14 -4.61 2.95
N CYS A 348 9.04 -4.25 4.24
CA CYS A 348 8.87 -2.88 4.70
C CYS A 348 9.80 -2.57 5.87
N THR A 349 10.11 -1.27 6.03
CA THR A 349 10.90 -0.74 7.15
C THR A 349 10.18 0.43 7.81
N TYR A 350 10.00 0.38 9.12
CA TYR A 350 9.51 1.49 9.93
C TYR A 350 10.69 2.39 10.32
N TYR A 351 10.54 3.69 10.11
CA TYR A 351 11.62 4.63 10.42
C TYR A 351 11.13 5.99 10.87
N TYR A 352 12.03 6.76 11.49
CA TYR A 352 11.87 8.18 11.71
C TYR A 352 12.83 8.96 10.82
N GLY A 353 12.30 9.90 10.05
CA GLY A 353 13.09 10.85 9.28
C GLY A 353 13.44 12.08 10.11
N PHE A 354 14.61 12.66 9.84
CA PHE A 354 15.05 13.92 10.45
C PHE A 354 15.10 15.01 9.39
N ASN A 355 14.42 16.13 9.65
CA ASN A 355 14.57 17.34 8.84
C ASN A 355 15.92 17.99 9.15
N THR A 356 16.94 17.71 8.33
CA THR A 356 18.33 18.17 8.59
C THR A 356 18.53 19.69 8.54
N LYS A 357 17.49 20.44 8.18
CA LYS A 357 17.48 21.92 8.22
C LYS A 357 16.79 22.48 9.45
N ALA A 358 16.07 21.65 10.21
CA ALA A 358 15.35 22.11 11.39
C ALA A 358 16.30 22.26 12.60
N PRO A 359 16.09 23.29 13.45
CA PRO A 359 16.93 23.52 14.63
C PRO A 359 17.03 22.27 15.52
N VAL A 360 18.18 22.10 16.16
CA VAL A 360 18.57 20.99 17.04
C VAL A 360 18.94 19.74 16.22
N VAL A 361 18.08 19.26 15.33
CA VAL A 361 18.36 18.08 14.49
C VAL A 361 19.16 18.44 13.22
N ASP A 362 19.53 19.70 13.00
CA ASP A 362 20.52 20.11 12.00
C ASP A 362 21.93 19.60 12.34
N ASP A 363 22.21 19.34 13.62
CA ASP A 363 23.47 18.76 14.07
C ASP A 363 23.41 17.22 14.06
N VAL A 364 24.36 16.61 13.35
CA VAL A 364 24.45 15.15 13.19
C VAL A 364 24.63 14.41 14.53
N ARG A 365 25.30 15.03 15.51
CA ARG A 365 25.51 14.43 16.86
C ARG A 365 24.18 14.20 17.55
N VAL A 366 23.22 15.13 17.41
CA VAL A 366 21.87 14.98 17.97
C VAL A 366 21.12 13.85 17.28
N ARG A 367 21.14 13.80 15.95
CA ARG A 367 20.47 12.73 15.19
C ARG A 367 21.03 11.34 15.54
N ARG A 368 22.39 11.21 15.62
CA ARG A 368 23.04 9.97 16.07
C ARG A 368 22.64 9.60 17.48
N ALA A 369 22.63 10.57 18.42
CA ALA A 369 22.24 10.34 19.79
C ALA A 369 20.80 9.82 19.89
N LEU A 370 19.85 10.46 19.21
CA LEU A 370 18.44 10.03 19.17
C LEU A 370 18.31 8.61 18.60
N SER A 371 19.01 8.29 17.50
CA SER A 371 18.94 6.98 16.88
C SER A 371 19.57 5.86 17.73
N MET A 372 20.76 6.11 18.34
CA MET A 372 21.45 5.14 19.20
C MET A 372 20.78 4.93 20.56
N ALA A 373 19.95 5.87 21.02
CA ALA A 373 19.21 5.74 22.27
C ALA A 373 17.94 4.86 22.16
N ILE A 374 17.57 4.41 20.97
CA ILE A 374 16.40 3.53 20.76
C ILE A 374 16.81 2.08 20.95
N ASP A 375 16.34 1.46 22.04
CA ASP A 375 16.42 0.00 22.24
C ASP A 375 15.34 -0.71 21.43
N ARG A 376 15.70 -1.04 20.18
CA ARG A 376 14.81 -1.66 19.19
C ARG A 376 14.30 -3.03 19.62
N GLN A 377 15.18 -3.83 20.27
CA GLN A 377 14.78 -5.15 20.75
C GLN A 377 13.76 -5.04 21.89
N SER A 378 14.01 -4.15 22.85
CA SER A 378 13.05 -3.89 23.93
C SER A 378 11.72 -3.37 23.43
N LEU A 379 11.71 -2.52 22.40
CA LEU A 379 10.48 -2.06 21.73
C LEU A 379 9.70 -3.22 21.13
N ILE A 380 10.38 -4.12 20.42
CA ILE A 380 9.78 -5.30 19.79
C ILE A 380 9.20 -6.24 20.86
N ASP A 381 9.98 -6.58 21.88
CA ASP A 381 9.58 -7.57 22.88
C ASP A 381 8.43 -7.09 23.79
N ASN A 382 8.38 -5.79 24.10
CA ASN A 382 7.45 -5.26 25.11
C ASN A 382 6.27 -4.48 24.52
N VAL A 383 6.40 -3.91 23.31
CA VAL A 383 5.37 -3.05 22.70
C VAL A 383 4.78 -3.70 21.44
N LEU A 384 5.63 -4.09 20.49
CA LEU A 384 5.19 -4.60 19.19
C LEU A 384 4.72 -6.06 19.23
N LYS A 385 5.49 -6.95 19.85
CA LYS A 385 5.17 -8.39 20.10
C LYS A 385 4.78 -9.23 18.86
N GLY A 386 4.99 -8.67 17.69
CA GLY A 386 4.58 -9.24 16.39
C GLY A 386 5.73 -9.90 15.63
N GLU A 387 6.81 -10.32 16.31
CA GLU A 387 7.96 -11.01 15.72
C GLU A 387 8.71 -10.16 14.66
N GLN A 388 8.63 -8.81 14.78
CA GLN A 388 9.42 -7.90 13.99
C GLN A 388 10.91 -8.10 14.27
N GLU A 389 11.75 -7.65 13.33
CA GLU A 389 13.21 -7.68 13.50
C GLU A 389 13.77 -6.26 13.71
N PRO A 390 14.75 -6.04 14.60
CA PRO A 390 15.38 -4.72 14.78
C PRO A 390 16.07 -4.27 13.48
N ALA A 391 15.66 -3.13 12.93
CA ALA A 391 16.32 -2.59 11.74
C ALA A 391 17.56 -1.79 12.15
N GLN A 392 18.72 -2.17 11.63
CA GLN A 392 19.99 -1.46 11.81
C GLN A 392 20.29 -0.51 10.65
N TRP A 393 19.69 -0.79 9.48
CA TRP A 393 19.74 0.02 8.26
C TRP A 393 18.38 -0.01 7.56
N PHE A 394 18.24 0.64 6.40
CA PHE A 394 16.94 0.90 5.82
C PHE A 394 16.43 -0.23 4.90
N SER A 395 17.21 -0.68 3.93
CA SER A 395 16.79 -1.77 3.04
C SER A 395 16.67 -3.09 3.79
N ARG A 396 15.49 -3.74 3.69
CA ARG A 396 15.28 -5.00 4.39
C ARG A 396 16.14 -6.12 3.79
N PRO A 397 16.81 -6.99 4.61
CA PRO A 397 17.39 -8.23 4.12
C PRO A 397 16.36 -9.09 3.37
N GLY A 398 16.77 -9.65 2.23
CA GLY A 398 15.93 -10.42 1.32
C GLY A 398 15.59 -9.69 0.02
N LEU A 399 15.73 -8.37 -0.03
CA LEU A 399 15.69 -7.60 -1.28
C LEU A 399 16.97 -7.83 -2.10
N ALA A 400 16.86 -7.84 -3.42
CA ALA A 400 18.04 -7.91 -4.29
C ALA A 400 18.98 -6.72 -4.02
N GLY A 401 20.26 -6.98 -3.87
CA GLY A 401 21.27 -5.95 -3.56
C GLY A 401 21.29 -5.47 -2.11
N ALA A 402 20.38 -5.90 -1.24
CA ALA A 402 20.40 -5.51 0.16
C ALA A 402 21.49 -6.27 0.96
N PRO A 403 22.20 -5.60 1.88
CA PRO A 403 23.11 -6.27 2.82
C PRO A 403 22.32 -7.15 3.81
N THR A 404 23.00 -8.13 4.42
CA THR A 404 22.45 -8.96 5.49
C THR A 404 23.26 -8.84 6.77
N ILE A 405 22.68 -9.20 7.92
CA ILE A 405 23.37 -9.18 9.21
C ILE A 405 24.58 -10.13 9.20
N GLU A 406 24.48 -11.25 8.49
CA GLU A 406 25.57 -12.24 8.37
C GLU A 406 26.74 -11.71 7.55
N THR A 407 26.48 -11.00 6.46
CA THR A 407 27.52 -10.45 5.58
C THR A 407 28.09 -9.13 6.07
N HIS A 408 27.28 -8.31 6.76
CA HIS A 408 27.62 -6.97 7.22
C HIS A 408 27.26 -6.77 8.71
N PRO A 409 27.85 -7.53 9.65
CA PRO A 409 27.44 -7.51 11.06
C PRO A 409 27.70 -6.18 11.78
N ASP A 410 28.55 -5.32 11.24
CA ASP A 410 28.90 -4.02 11.82
C ASP A 410 28.21 -2.84 11.15
N LEU A 411 27.41 -3.09 10.11
CA LEU A 411 26.69 -2.06 9.37
C LEU A 411 25.62 -1.38 10.23
N GLY A 412 25.45 -0.09 9.99
CA GLY A 412 24.30 0.69 10.45
C GLY A 412 24.36 1.15 11.90
N VAL A 413 23.19 1.34 12.50
CA VAL A 413 23.03 1.90 13.84
C VAL A 413 22.60 0.81 14.84
N LYS A 414 23.29 0.74 15.97
CA LYS A 414 22.98 -0.17 17.09
C LYS A 414 22.57 0.63 18.33
N TYR A 415 21.86 -0.01 19.24
CA TYR A 415 21.59 0.56 20.55
C TYR A 415 22.90 0.72 21.33
N ASP A 416 23.29 1.96 21.62
CA ASP A 416 24.49 2.31 22.39
C ASP A 416 24.21 3.57 23.24
N PRO A 417 23.61 3.39 24.43
CA PRO A 417 23.22 4.50 25.27
C PRO A 417 24.40 5.37 25.76
N GLU A 418 25.58 4.78 25.92
CA GLU A 418 26.75 5.54 26.41
C GLU A 418 27.32 6.43 25.28
N LYS A 419 27.39 5.92 24.05
CA LYS A 419 27.79 6.71 22.90
C LYS A 419 26.74 7.78 22.57
N ALA A 420 25.46 7.43 22.67
CA ALA A 420 24.36 8.38 22.48
C ALA A 420 24.47 9.58 23.44
N LYS A 421 24.72 9.33 24.74
CA LYS A 421 24.96 10.37 25.73
C LYS A 421 26.17 11.24 25.39
N ALA A 422 27.26 10.62 24.97
CA ALA A 422 28.49 11.33 24.62
C ALA A 422 28.31 12.25 23.41
N GLU A 423 27.64 11.80 22.36
CA GLU A 423 27.32 12.61 21.19
C GLU A 423 26.44 13.82 21.57
N LEU A 424 25.35 13.59 22.33
CA LEU A 424 24.48 14.67 22.77
C LEU A 424 25.20 15.64 23.71
N GLN A 425 25.99 15.17 24.68
CA GLN A 425 26.73 16.02 25.61
C GLN A 425 27.71 16.92 24.87
N SER A 426 28.41 16.40 23.86
CA SER A 426 29.29 17.20 23.02
C SER A 426 28.58 18.36 22.32
N TYR A 427 27.34 18.14 21.86
CA TYR A 427 26.51 19.20 21.28
C TYR A 427 26.07 20.22 22.35
N LEU A 428 25.57 19.75 23.50
CA LEU A 428 25.10 20.59 24.60
C LEU A 428 26.21 21.50 25.16
N ASP A 429 27.41 20.96 25.35
CA ASP A 429 28.57 21.70 25.81
C ASP A 429 28.96 22.82 24.86
N GLU A 430 28.95 22.53 23.53
CA GLU A 430 29.25 23.53 22.48
C GLU A 430 28.22 24.66 22.46
N LYS A 431 26.92 24.32 22.61
CA LYS A 431 25.81 25.28 22.55
C LYS A 431 25.54 25.97 23.89
N GLY A 432 26.11 25.51 25.00
CA GLY A 432 25.83 25.99 26.33
C GLY A 432 24.39 25.71 26.78
N LEU A 433 23.84 24.58 26.37
CA LEU A 433 22.47 24.15 26.63
C LEU A 433 22.44 22.95 27.60
N THR A 434 21.27 22.67 28.14
CA THR A 434 20.95 21.41 28.85
C THR A 434 19.91 20.61 28.04
N ALA A 435 19.80 19.30 28.28
CA ALA A 435 18.92 18.44 27.51
C ALA A 435 17.43 18.85 27.60
N ASP A 436 16.99 19.37 28.75
CA ASP A 436 15.63 19.85 28.97
C ASP A 436 15.30 21.18 28.26
N GLN A 437 16.31 21.85 27.70
CA GLN A 437 16.14 23.05 26.87
C GLN A 437 15.96 22.77 25.39
N LEU A 438 16.11 21.51 24.99
CA LEU A 438 15.89 21.10 23.58
C LEU A 438 14.39 21.04 23.29
N ASP A 439 13.95 21.87 22.33
CA ASP A 439 12.55 21.88 21.88
C ASP A 439 12.42 20.97 20.64
N LEU A 440 12.08 19.70 20.87
CA LEU A 440 11.94 18.68 19.84
C LEU A 440 10.49 18.23 19.69
N THR A 441 10.08 18.00 18.45
CA THR A 441 8.76 17.48 18.10
C THR A 441 8.91 16.25 17.21
N LEU A 442 8.22 15.16 17.57
CA LEU A 442 7.98 13.99 16.75
C LEU A 442 6.54 14.01 16.26
N MET A 443 6.35 13.98 14.94
CA MET A 443 5.05 13.86 14.30
C MET A 443 4.86 12.47 13.71
N PHE A 444 3.63 11.95 13.80
CA PHE A 444 3.22 10.69 13.19
C PHE A 444 1.79 10.80 12.64
N ASN A 445 1.42 9.96 11.68
CA ASN A 445 0.04 9.88 11.22
C ASN A 445 -0.85 9.23 12.29
N THR A 446 -2.08 9.72 12.41
CA THR A 446 -3.03 9.26 13.42
C THR A 446 -3.24 7.75 13.35
N SER A 447 -2.85 7.04 14.40
CA SER A 447 -3.02 5.61 14.64
C SER A 447 -2.70 5.33 16.10
N SER A 448 -3.49 4.50 16.75
CA SER A 448 -3.25 4.07 18.13
C SER A 448 -1.95 3.26 18.27
N GLY A 449 -1.57 2.48 17.24
CA GLY A 449 -0.31 1.74 17.19
C GLY A 449 0.89 2.70 17.12
N HIS A 450 0.87 3.69 16.22
CA HIS A 450 1.96 4.66 16.08
C HIS A 450 2.14 5.50 17.33
N GLN A 451 1.04 5.87 17.99
CA GLN A 451 1.09 6.58 19.26
C GLN A 451 1.84 5.78 20.33
N LYS A 452 1.52 4.49 20.52
CA LYS A 452 2.20 3.63 21.49
C LYS A 452 3.69 3.48 21.22
N ILE A 453 4.07 3.35 19.95
CA ILE A 453 5.48 3.30 19.53
C ILE A 453 6.18 4.62 19.87
N ALA A 454 5.57 5.74 19.51
CA ALA A 454 6.11 7.07 19.78
C ALA A 454 6.28 7.35 21.27
N GLU A 455 5.30 6.99 22.11
CA GLU A 455 5.36 7.10 23.57
C GLU A 455 6.49 6.24 24.17
N ALA A 456 6.67 5.02 23.68
CA ALA A 456 7.77 4.15 24.13
C ALA A 456 9.15 4.72 23.77
N ILE A 457 9.33 5.22 22.54
CA ILE A 457 10.59 5.83 22.10
C ILE A 457 10.84 7.17 22.80
N GLN A 458 9.80 8.00 23.01
CA GLN A 458 9.87 9.21 23.83
C GLN A 458 10.41 8.90 25.23
N GLN A 459 9.92 7.82 25.86
CA GLN A 459 10.40 7.40 27.17
C GLN A 459 11.86 6.95 27.13
N MET A 460 12.29 6.20 26.08
CA MET A 460 13.69 5.82 25.91
C MET A 460 14.61 7.04 25.78
N TRP A 461 14.22 8.06 25.01
CA TRP A 461 14.97 9.30 24.87
C TRP A 461 15.07 10.07 26.20
N LYS A 462 13.98 10.09 26.97
CA LYS A 462 13.99 10.69 28.31
C LYS A 462 14.92 9.95 29.27
N ASP A 463 14.86 8.63 29.31
CA ASP A 463 15.64 7.80 30.26
C ASP A 463 17.13 7.78 29.90
N VAL A 464 17.47 7.72 28.62
CA VAL A 464 18.86 7.65 28.14
C VAL A 464 19.49 9.04 28.03
N LEU A 465 18.80 9.99 27.43
CA LEU A 465 19.37 11.29 27.05
C LEU A 465 18.90 12.46 27.92
N GLY A 466 17.85 12.28 28.72
CA GLY A 466 17.20 13.37 29.46
C GLY A 466 16.43 14.36 28.58
N VAL A 467 16.13 13.98 27.33
CA VAL A 467 15.45 14.83 26.35
C VAL A 467 13.94 14.59 26.42
N GLU A 468 13.17 15.68 26.46
CA GLU A 468 11.71 15.64 26.34
C GLU A 468 11.31 16.00 24.91
N VAL A 469 10.55 15.10 24.24
CA VAL A 469 10.09 15.29 22.86
C VAL A 469 8.57 15.45 22.88
N LYS A 470 8.04 16.46 22.18
CA LYS A 470 6.59 16.63 21.99
C LYS A 470 6.09 15.63 20.95
N LEU A 471 4.96 15.00 21.23
CA LEU A 471 4.28 14.11 20.29
C LEU A 471 3.09 14.85 19.68
N VAL A 472 2.99 14.83 18.34
CA VAL A 472 1.88 15.40 17.59
C VAL A 472 1.47 14.41 16.49
N ASN A 473 0.19 14.45 16.09
CA ASN A 473 -0.29 13.60 14.98
C ASN A 473 -1.19 14.39 14.04
N GLN A 474 -1.33 13.87 12.83
CA GLN A 474 -2.24 14.37 11.81
C GLN A 474 -2.94 13.21 11.10
N GLU A 475 -4.10 13.46 10.51
CA GLU A 475 -4.78 12.55 9.60
C GLU A 475 -3.86 12.22 8.41
N TRP A 476 -4.00 11.03 7.83
CA TRP A 476 -3.05 10.44 6.89
C TRP A 476 -2.76 11.31 5.67
N LYS A 477 -3.78 11.76 4.96
CA LYS A 477 -3.63 12.59 3.76
C LYS A 477 -2.92 13.92 4.05
N VAL A 478 -3.35 14.63 5.10
CA VAL A 478 -2.72 15.89 5.53
C VAL A 478 -1.29 15.64 6.01
N TYR A 479 -1.06 14.51 6.66
CA TYR A 479 0.27 14.10 7.13
C TYR A 479 1.28 13.97 6.00
N LEU A 480 0.91 13.27 4.90
CA LEU A 480 1.77 13.08 3.74
C LEU A 480 2.18 14.41 3.09
N GLU A 481 1.26 15.36 3.00
CA GLU A 481 1.56 16.71 2.50
C GLU A 481 2.50 17.46 3.44
N THR A 482 2.23 17.38 4.76
CA THR A 482 3.03 18.10 5.77
C THR A 482 4.49 17.65 5.79
N ILE A 483 4.76 16.34 5.76
CA ILE A 483 6.14 15.84 5.86
C ILE A 483 6.97 16.07 4.58
N LYS A 484 6.34 16.44 3.46
CA LYS A 484 7.03 16.80 2.21
C LYS A 484 7.18 18.31 2.00
N GLY A 485 6.46 19.12 2.78
CA GLY A 485 6.39 20.57 2.65
C GLY A 485 7.24 21.35 3.64
N ALA A 486 7.09 22.69 3.61
CA ALA A 486 7.83 23.62 4.45
C ALA A 486 7.57 23.45 5.96
N ASP A 487 6.43 22.86 6.32
CA ASP A 487 6.01 22.63 7.71
C ASP A 487 6.50 21.28 8.26
N THR A 488 7.42 20.58 7.56
CA THR A 488 8.04 19.34 8.02
C THR A 488 8.65 19.52 9.40
N PRO A 489 8.24 18.74 10.43
CA PRO A 489 8.79 18.87 11.78
C PRO A 489 10.24 18.37 11.87
N GLN A 490 10.88 18.53 13.04
CA GLN A 490 12.24 18.03 13.26
C GLN A 490 12.35 16.52 13.07
N ILE A 491 11.37 15.78 13.60
CA ILE A 491 11.31 14.31 13.54
C ILE A 491 9.92 13.91 13.06
N TRP A 492 9.87 13.02 12.10
CA TRP A 492 8.61 12.53 11.55
C TRP A 492 8.69 11.02 11.27
N ARG A 493 7.56 10.38 11.36
CA ARG A 493 7.42 8.92 11.17
C ARG A 493 7.06 8.57 9.74
N LEU A 494 7.68 7.54 9.16
CA LEU A 494 7.11 6.89 7.98
C LEU A 494 7.43 5.38 7.99
N GLY A 495 6.76 4.63 7.13
CA GLY A 495 7.13 3.31 6.72
C GLY A 495 7.40 3.32 5.23
N TRP A 496 8.38 2.55 4.78
CA TRP A 496 8.59 2.30 3.37
C TRP A 496 8.39 0.82 3.10
N CYS A 497 7.53 0.53 2.15
CA CYS A 497 7.34 -0.80 1.61
C CYS A 497 7.88 -0.84 0.19
N GLN A 498 8.38 -1.98 -0.24
CA GLN A 498 8.95 -2.10 -1.57
C GLN A 498 7.90 -1.87 -2.67
N ASP A 499 8.23 -1.06 -3.66
CA ASP A 499 7.49 -0.96 -4.92
C ASP A 499 7.98 -2.03 -5.90
N TYR A 500 9.28 -2.36 -5.82
CA TYR A 500 9.92 -3.46 -6.50
C TYR A 500 11.04 -4.07 -5.62
N PRO A 501 11.36 -5.39 -5.77
CA PRO A 501 12.13 -6.15 -4.78
C PRO A 501 13.65 -5.92 -4.89
N ASP A 502 14.08 -4.68 -4.78
CA ASP A 502 15.49 -4.27 -4.91
C ASP A 502 15.86 -3.19 -3.89
N ALA A 503 17.11 -3.22 -3.38
CA ALA A 503 17.63 -2.22 -2.46
C ALA A 503 17.60 -0.79 -3.06
N ASN A 504 17.67 -0.66 -4.38
CA ASN A 504 17.51 0.62 -5.07
C ASN A 504 16.21 1.33 -4.70
N ASN A 505 15.11 0.59 -4.58
CA ASN A 505 13.81 1.12 -4.21
C ASN A 505 13.79 1.75 -2.82
N PHE A 506 14.59 1.24 -1.89
CA PHE A 506 14.72 1.82 -0.55
C PHE A 506 15.71 2.99 -0.54
N ILE A 507 16.91 2.78 -1.06
CA ILE A 507 18.02 3.72 -0.82
C ILE A 507 17.94 4.90 -1.78
N ARG A 508 17.89 4.64 -3.10
CA ARG A 508 17.83 5.68 -4.11
C ARG A 508 16.46 6.34 -4.17
N GLU A 509 15.40 5.56 -4.37
CA GLU A 509 14.06 6.11 -4.60
C GLU A 509 13.54 6.94 -3.42
N VAL A 510 14.02 6.67 -2.20
CA VAL A 510 13.56 7.39 -1.01
C VAL A 510 14.44 8.59 -0.67
N PHE A 511 15.77 8.47 -0.73
CA PHE A 511 16.69 9.47 -0.15
C PHE A 511 17.59 10.20 -1.17
N TYR A 512 17.66 9.75 -2.42
CA TYR A 512 18.30 10.53 -3.47
C TYR A 512 17.55 11.88 -3.65
N PRO A 513 18.24 13.00 -3.96
CA PRO A 513 17.56 14.28 -4.23
C PRO A 513 16.43 14.14 -5.26
N GLY A 514 15.22 14.54 -4.90
CA GLY A 514 14.01 14.36 -5.68
C GLY A 514 13.22 13.08 -5.33
N GLY A 515 13.76 12.20 -4.49
CA GLY A 515 13.06 10.97 -4.04
C GLY A 515 12.01 11.22 -2.95
N SER A 516 11.24 10.19 -2.62
CA SER A 516 10.03 10.27 -1.78
C SER A 516 10.20 11.00 -0.45
N SER A 517 11.28 10.73 0.30
CA SER A 517 11.56 11.37 1.59
C SER A 517 12.58 12.50 1.52
N ASN A 518 13.03 12.84 0.32
CA ASN A 518 13.94 13.95 0.03
C ASN A 518 13.47 14.73 -1.22
N PRO A 519 12.21 15.22 -1.22
CA PRO A 519 11.51 15.63 -2.45
C PRO A 519 12.07 16.90 -3.09
N ASN A 520 12.69 17.80 -2.30
CA ASN A 520 13.03 19.13 -2.77
C ASN A 520 14.49 19.25 -3.21
N THR A 521 14.71 19.59 -4.49
CA THR A 521 16.04 19.78 -5.10
C THR A 521 16.45 21.24 -5.21
N ASP A 522 15.52 22.18 -4.98
CA ASP A 522 15.71 23.63 -5.10
C ASP A 522 16.21 24.32 -3.82
N GLY A 523 16.44 23.53 -2.75
CA GLY A 523 16.87 24.00 -1.43
C GLY A 523 15.73 24.42 -0.51
N SER A 524 14.46 24.26 -0.92
CA SER A 524 13.31 24.39 -0.02
C SER A 524 13.29 23.27 1.02
N VAL A 525 12.56 23.50 2.12
CA VAL A 525 12.43 22.51 3.21
C VAL A 525 11.36 21.49 2.85
N GLY A 526 11.63 20.22 3.13
CA GLY A 526 10.69 19.10 2.98
C GLY A 526 11.40 17.77 3.17
N GLY A 527 10.74 16.79 3.78
CA GLY A 527 11.34 15.49 4.08
C GLY A 527 12.60 15.62 4.92
N VAL A 528 13.67 14.95 4.52
CA VAL A 528 14.97 15.02 5.20
C VAL A 528 15.82 16.24 4.79
N SER A 529 15.52 16.87 3.66
CA SER A 529 16.23 18.08 3.13
C SER A 529 17.75 17.92 3.13
N TRP A 530 18.26 16.83 2.54
CA TRP A 530 19.63 16.38 2.64
C TRP A 530 20.28 16.16 1.27
N ASN A 531 21.57 16.36 1.18
CA ASN A 531 22.40 16.04 0.02
C ASN A 531 23.78 15.57 0.45
N ASN A 532 24.27 14.47 -0.12
CA ASN A 532 25.61 13.95 0.07
C ASN A 532 26.12 13.37 -1.26
N ASP A 533 27.13 14.00 -1.84
CA ASP A 533 27.66 13.64 -3.16
C ASP A 533 28.20 12.21 -3.22
N THR A 534 28.79 11.71 -2.12
CA THR A 534 29.29 10.33 -2.04
C THR A 534 28.15 9.33 -2.05
N PHE A 535 27.08 9.58 -1.26
CA PHE A 535 25.88 8.76 -1.27
C PHE A 535 25.24 8.76 -2.66
N ASN A 536 25.07 9.94 -3.25
CA ASN A 536 24.46 10.09 -4.56
C ASN A 536 25.22 9.29 -5.63
N GLN A 537 26.57 9.37 -5.63
CA GLN A 537 27.36 8.61 -6.58
C GLN A 537 27.28 7.10 -6.35
N LEU A 538 27.32 6.64 -5.08
CA LEU A 538 27.19 5.22 -4.74
C LEU A 538 25.89 4.60 -5.26
N VAL A 539 24.76 5.29 -5.07
CA VAL A 539 23.46 4.74 -5.50
C VAL A 539 23.30 4.75 -7.02
N LEU A 540 23.88 5.74 -7.72
CA LEU A 540 23.89 5.79 -9.18
C LEU A 540 24.80 4.71 -9.78
N ASP A 541 25.95 4.44 -9.16
CA ASP A 541 26.87 3.40 -9.61
C ASP A 541 26.30 2.00 -9.33
N ALA A 542 25.67 1.81 -8.15
CA ALA A 542 25.03 0.56 -7.79
C ALA A 542 23.86 0.18 -8.72
N ALA A 543 23.14 1.17 -9.26
CA ALA A 543 22.09 0.94 -10.26
C ALA A 543 22.60 0.29 -11.54
N LYS A 544 23.87 0.54 -11.89
CA LYS A 544 24.55 0.08 -13.12
C LYS A 544 25.45 -1.14 -12.89
N GLU A 545 25.77 -1.44 -11.64
CA GLU A 545 26.69 -2.55 -11.30
C GLU A 545 26.01 -3.91 -11.53
N THR A 546 26.66 -4.74 -12.32
CA THR A 546 26.16 -6.08 -12.68
C THR A 546 26.75 -7.20 -11.80
N ASP A 547 27.86 -6.93 -11.10
CA ASP A 547 28.43 -7.86 -10.12
C ASP A 547 27.62 -7.78 -8.82
N PRO A 548 26.91 -8.84 -8.41
CA PRO A 548 26.02 -8.79 -7.25
C PRO A 548 26.73 -8.46 -5.93
N GLU A 549 27.97 -8.95 -5.75
CA GLU A 549 28.72 -8.74 -4.50
C GLU A 549 29.17 -7.27 -4.39
N LYS A 550 29.66 -6.70 -5.49
CA LYS A 550 30.03 -5.26 -5.51
C LYS A 550 28.81 -4.36 -5.33
N ARG A 551 27.69 -4.74 -5.91
CA ARG A 551 26.44 -4.00 -5.80
C ARG A 551 25.96 -3.95 -4.34
N VAL A 552 25.98 -5.08 -3.63
CA VAL A 552 25.67 -5.14 -2.19
C VAL A 552 26.62 -4.25 -1.39
N GLU A 553 27.94 -4.28 -1.69
CA GLU A 553 28.92 -3.45 -0.99
C GLU A 553 28.68 -1.95 -1.20
N MET A 554 28.31 -1.50 -2.42
CA MET A 554 27.97 -0.11 -2.71
C MET A 554 26.73 0.34 -1.92
N TYR A 555 25.67 -0.49 -1.87
CA TYR A 555 24.49 -0.18 -1.07
C TYR A 555 24.78 -0.22 0.43
N ALA A 556 25.63 -1.14 0.92
CA ALA A 556 26.04 -1.15 2.33
C ALA A 556 26.78 0.14 2.72
N GLN A 557 27.66 0.67 1.85
CA GLN A 557 28.32 1.95 2.07
C GLN A 557 27.33 3.12 2.06
N ALA A 558 26.38 3.13 1.13
CA ALA A 558 25.31 4.15 1.09
C ALA A 558 24.44 4.09 2.35
N GLU A 559 24.07 2.90 2.82
CA GLU A 559 23.33 2.70 4.07
C GLU A 559 24.10 3.23 5.28
N GLN A 560 25.41 3.00 5.34
CA GLN A 560 26.26 3.49 6.43
C GLN A 560 26.25 5.02 6.52
N ILE A 561 26.33 5.70 5.37
CA ILE A 561 26.21 7.15 5.29
C ILE A 561 24.82 7.58 5.77
N LEU A 562 23.77 6.96 5.23
CA LEU A 562 22.37 7.33 5.46
C LEU A 562 21.96 7.24 6.93
N VAL A 563 22.24 6.11 7.58
CA VAL A 563 21.69 5.82 8.92
C VAL A 563 22.65 6.13 10.06
N TYR A 564 23.95 6.31 9.79
CA TYR A 564 24.95 6.51 10.82
C TYR A 564 25.87 7.72 10.59
N GLU A 565 26.56 7.84 9.44
CA GLU A 565 27.52 8.92 9.26
C GLU A 565 26.82 10.29 9.22
N ASP A 566 25.79 10.43 8.40
CA ASP A 566 24.93 11.63 8.35
C ASP A 566 23.65 11.48 9.15
N ALA A 567 23.26 10.22 9.50
CA ALA A 567 22.12 9.88 10.34
C ALA A 567 20.86 10.68 9.96
N VAL A 568 20.48 10.70 8.69
CA VAL A 568 19.32 11.47 8.20
C VAL A 568 17.99 10.81 8.54
N MET A 569 18.05 9.54 8.94
CA MET A 569 16.91 8.78 9.43
C MET A 569 17.34 7.79 10.51
N ALA A 570 16.40 7.36 11.33
CA ALA A 570 16.55 6.28 12.30
C ALA A 570 15.68 5.09 11.88
N PRO A 571 16.26 3.98 11.38
CA PRO A 571 15.52 2.75 11.15
C PRO A 571 15.12 2.15 12.50
N ILE A 572 13.89 1.64 12.61
CA ILE A 572 13.36 1.13 13.88
C ILE A 572 13.19 -0.39 13.83
N TYR A 573 12.38 -0.89 12.92
CA TYR A 573 12.19 -2.33 12.72
C TYR A 573 11.80 -2.66 11.30
N TRP A 574 12.11 -3.89 10.88
CA TRP A 574 11.57 -4.50 9.68
C TRP A 574 10.23 -5.13 10.02
N TYR A 575 9.24 -4.82 9.21
CA TYR A 575 7.84 -5.17 9.50
C TYR A 575 7.56 -6.67 9.44
N THR A 576 6.60 -7.07 10.25
CA THR A 576 5.76 -8.24 10.04
C THR A 576 4.31 -7.80 9.94
N ARG A 577 3.49 -8.55 9.23
CA ARG A 577 2.04 -8.42 9.27
C ARG A 577 1.50 -9.35 10.34
N VAL A 578 0.78 -8.78 11.31
CA VAL A 578 0.10 -9.53 12.39
C VAL A 578 -1.39 -9.42 12.13
N SER A 579 -2.01 -10.45 11.60
CA SER A 579 -3.43 -10.43 11.20
C SER A 579 -4.15 -11.71 11.60
N VAL A 580 -5.45 -11.58 11.82
CA VAL A 580 -6.39 -12.69 11.98
C VAL A 580 -7.27 -12.79 10.75
N THR A 581 -7.60 -14.01 10.35
CA THR A 581 -8.40 -14.30 9.17
C THR A 581 -9.45 -15.36 9.51
N LYS A 582 -10.72 -15.11 9.15
CA LYS A 582 -11.80 -16.07 9.36
C LYS A 582 -11.52 -17.38 8.62
N PRO A 583 -11.80 -18.56 9.21
CA PRO A 583 -11.43 -19.86 8.62
C PRO A 583 -12.05 -20.18 7.25
N TYR A 584 -13.14 -19.49 6.89
CA TYR A 584 -13.79 -19.65 5.60
C TYR A 584 -13.13 -18.80 4.48
N VAL A 585 -12.21 -17.87 4.81
CA VAL A 585 -11.46 -17.07 3.84
C VAL A 585 -10.21 -17.84 3.44
N GLN A 586 -10.10 -18.19 2.17
CA GLN A 586 -8.90 -18.74 1.56
C GLN A 586 -8.13 -17.59 0.91
N ARG A 587 -6.89 -17.33 1.37
CA ARG A 587 -6.08 -16.21 0.91
C ARG A 587 -4.62 -16.58 0.76
N THR A 588 -3.92 -15.83 -0.07
CA THR A 588 -2.47 -15.70 -0.12
C THR A 588 -1.97 -14.77 1.00
N PHE A 589 -0.67 -14.83 1.32
CA PHE A 589 -0.05 -13.96 2.32
C PHE A 589 1.06 -13.15 1.68
N SER A 590 0.69 -11.95 1.27
CA SER A 590 1.58 -11.04 0.56
C SER A 590 2.77 -10.60 1.42
N VAL A 591 3.96 -10.63 0.84
CA VAL A 591 5.17 -10.00 1.37
C VAL A 591 5.35 -8.56 0.86
N LEU A 592 4.50 -8.10 -0.05
CA LEU A 592 4.59 -6.79 -0.72
C LEU A 592 4.11 -5.60 0.14
N GLY A 593 3.97 -5.79 1.43
CA GLY A 593 3.84 -4.67 2.35
C GLY A 593 2.62 -3.75 2.18
N GLY A 594 1.47 -4.27 1.87
CA GLY A 594 0.24 -3.47 1.68
C GLY A 594 -0.53 -3.87 0.44
N LEU A 595 0.10 -4.57 -0.49
CA LEU A 595 -0.54 -5.07 -1.70
C LEU A 595 -0.97 -6.51 -1.49
N GLU A 596 -2.27 -6.73 -1.50
CA GLU A 596 -2.90 -8.05 -1.50
C GLU A 596 -3.49 -8.29 -2.89
N HIS A 597 -3.33 -9.47 -3.44
CA HIS A 597 -3.94 -9.85 -4.72
C HIS A 597 -5.25 -10.58 -4.46
N ILE A 598 -6.32 -9.82 -4.18
CA ILE A 598 -7.60 -10.36 -3.69
C ILE A 598 -8.35 -11.14 -4.78
N GLU A 599 -8.05 -10.90 -6.04
CA GLU A 599 -8.56 -11.73 -7.14
C GLU A 599 -8.16 -13.21 -7.04
N LYS A 600 -7.09 -13.52 -6.30
CA LYS A 600 -6.65 -14.89 -5.99
C LYS A 600 -7.38 -15.51 -4.80
N TRP A 601 -8.10 -14.72 -4.00
CA TRP A 601 -8.75 -15.18 -2.79
C TRP A 601 -10.10 -15.84 -3.07
N ASP A 602 -10.59 -16.62 -2.09
CA ASP A 602 -11.90 -17.28 -2.16
C ASP A 602 -12.57 -17.30 -0.78
N ILE A 603 -13.89 -17.45 -0.77
CA ILE A 603 -14.71 -17.66 0.40
C ILE A 603 -15.39 -19.03 0.26
N THR A 604 -15.06 -19.96 1.15
CA THR A 604 -15.77 -21.25 1.26
C THR A 604 -17.05 -21.04 2.04
N GLN A 605 -18.19 -21.37 1.44
CA GLN A 605 -19.51 -21.29 2.06
C GLN A 605 -19.87 -22.61 2.77
#